data_007fc17f1ef330956478de51692d618e
#
_entry.id   007fc17f1ef330956478de51692d618e
#
_cell.length_a   1.000
_cell.length_b   1.000
_cell.length_c   1.000
_cell.angle_alpha   90.00
_cell.angle_beta   90.00
_cell.angle_gamma   90.00
#
_symmetry.space_group_name_H-M   'P 1'
#
loop_
_entity.id
_entity.type
_entity.pdbx_description
1 polymer ?
#
loop_
_entity_poly.entity_id
_entity_poly.type
_entity_poly.pdbx_seq_one_letter_code
_entity_poly.pdbx_strand_id
1 'polypeptide(L)'
;MKQYFVYIMTSNSGTLYTGITNNLQRRVYQHKNKLIEGFTSKYDVNRLVYFEPFSDVRDAIAHEKRIKGWRRSRKLALIESMNPQWRDLSEDWD
;
A
#
# COMPACT_ATOMS: atom_id res chain seq x y z
N MET A 1 -5.97 -14.18 -15.63
CA MET A 1 -5.85 -14.68 -14.26
C MET A 1 -5.99 -13.52 -13.29
N LYS A 2 -6.84 -13.66 -12.28
CA LYS A 2 -7.06 -12.59 -11.31
C LYS A 2 -5.92 -12.54 -10.30
N GLN A 3 -5.49 -11.34 -9.99
CA GLN A 3 -4.54 -11.09 -8.92
C GLN A 3 -5.10 -10.06 -7.96
N TYR A 4 -4.69 -10.19 -6.71
CA TYR A 4 -5.03 -9.25 -5.65
C TYR A 4 -3.72 -8.78 -5.04
N PHE A 5 -3.71 -7.53 -4.59
CA PHE A 5 -2.50 -6.92 -4.05
C PHE A 5 -2.78 -6.35 -2.68
N VAL A 6 -1.92 -6.68 -1.73
CA VAL A 6 -1.87 -5.95 -0.46
C VAL A 6 -0.74 -4.94 -0.62
N TYR A 7 -1.02 -3.69 -0.25
CA TYR A 7 -0.08 -2.61 -0.48
C TYR A 7 -0.03 -1.66 0.70
N ILE A 8 1.07 -0.94 0.81
CA ILE A 8 1.22 0.14 1.81
C ILE A 8 1.66 1.38 1.06
N MET A 9 0.96 2.49 1.33
CA MET A 9 1.33 3.81 0.84
C MET A 9 1.67 4.70 2.02
N THR A 10 2.49 5.71 1.77
CA THR A 10 2.92 6.64 2.80
C THR A 10 2.79 8.08 2.32
N SER A 11 2.65 8.99 3.29
CA SER A 11 2.73 10.42 3.06
C SER A 11 4.15 10.91 3.31
N ASN A 12 4.41 12.18 2.99
CA ASN A 12 5.70 12.79 3.27
C ASN A 12 5.98 12.86 4.77
N SER A 13 4.93 12.91 5.59
CA SER A 13 5.07 12.93 7.06
C SER A 13 5.20 11.55 7.67
N GLY A 14 5.14 10.48 6.86
CA GLY A 14 5.34 9.12 7.34
C GLY A 14 4.07 8.40 7.75
N THR A 15 2.90 8.95 7.49
CA THR A 15 1.63 8.25 7.73
C THR A 15 1.57 7.02 6.82
N LEU A 16 1.18 5.87 7.38
CA LEU A 16 1.07 4.62 6.62
C LEU A 16 -0.38 4.26 6.39
N TYR A 17 -0.69 3.82 5.17
CA TYR A 17 -1.99 3.29 4.82
C TYR A 17 -1.82 1.90 4.20
N THR A 18 -2.50 0.91 4.76
CA THR A 18 -2.51 -0.46 4.24
C THR A 18 -3.84 -0.72 3.56
N GLY A 19 -3.79 -1.26 2.35
CA GLY A 19 -5.00 -1.53 1.59
C GLY A 19 -4.89 -2.81 0.79
N ILE A 20 -6.00 -3.17 0.15
CA ILE A 20 -6.10 -4.34 -0.73
C ILE A 20 -6.85 -3.91 -1.99
N THR A 21 -6.42 -4.41 -3.14
CA THR A 21 -7.05 -4.07 -4.41
C THR A 21 -6.83 -5.19 -5.42
N ASN A 22 -7.70 -5.27 -6.42
CA ASN A 22 -7.48 -6.14 -7.57
C ASN A 22 -6.88 -5.40 -8.75
N ASN A 23 -6.60 -4.10 -8.61
CA ASN A 23 -5.96 -3.29 -9.65
C ASN A 23 -5.06 -2.26 -8.97
N LEU A 24 -3.80 -2.66 -8.74
CA LEU A 24 -2.86 -1.86 -7.98
C LEU A 24 -2.57 -0.52 -8.68
N GLN A 25 -2.33 -0.56 -9.98
CA GLN A 25 -1.97 0.63 -10.73
C GLN A 25 -3.08 1.69 -10.66
N ARG A 26 -4.33 1.27 -10.86
CA ARG A 26 -5.46 2.20 -10.76
C ARG A 26 -5.64 2.73 -9.35
N ARG A 27 -5.49 1.86 -8.33
CA ARG A 27 -5.68 2.27 -6.95
C ARG A 27 -4.62 3.28 -6.52
N VAL A 28 -3.37 3.07 -6.92
CA VAL A 28 -2.28 4.01 -6.62
C VAL A 28 -2.55 5.35 -7.29
N TYR A 29 -3.00 5.33 -8.54
CA TYR A 29 -3.38 6.56 -9.25
C TYR A 29 -4.46 7.33 -8.48
N GLN A 30 -5.48 6.60 -8.00
CA GLN A 30 -6.58 7.22 -7.25
C GLN A 30 -6.08 7.86 -5.95
N HIS A 31 -5.17 7.20 -5.23
CA HIS A 31 -4.59 7.78 -4.02
C HIS A 31 -3.77 9.03 -4.32
N LYS A 32 -2.90 8.96 -5.32
CA LYS A 32 -2.02 10.08 -5.67
C LYS A 32 -2.82 11.31 -6.12
N ASN A 33 -3.97 11.10 -6.73
CA ASN A 33 -4.80 12.19 -7.24
C ASN A 33 -5.96 12.52 -6.31
N LYS A 34 -5.96 11.96 -5.09
CA LYS A 34 -6.96 12.25 -4.05
C LYS A 34 -8.39 11.96 -4.50
N LEU A 35 -8.55 10.93 -5.32
CA LEU A 35 -9.86 10.51 -5.82
C LEU A 35 -10.59 9.59 -4.87
N ILE A 36 -9.92 9.12 -3.82
CA ILE A 36 -10.50 8.29 -2.76
C ILE A 36 -10.69 9.17 -1.55
N GLU A 37 -11.94 9.27 -1.07
CA GLU A 37 -12.26 10.08 0.10
C GLU A 37 -11.81 9.39 1.39
N GLY A 38 -11.69 10.17 2.46
CA GLY A 38 -11.40 9.68 3.80
C GLY A 38 -9.94 9.79 4.16
N PHE A 39 -9.42 8.76 4.83
CA PHE A 39 -8.09 8.78 5.43
C PHE A 39 -6.99 9.18 4.45
N THR A 40 -6.96 8.53 3.27
CA THR A 40 -5.85 8.74 2.33
C THR A 40 -5.85 10.12 1.71
N SER A 41 -7.03 10.69 1.49
CA SER A 41 -7.16 12.06 1.01
C SER A 41 -6.69 13.05 2.06
N LYS A 42 -7.07 12.81 3.32
CA LYS A 42 -6.73 13.70 4.43
C LYS A 42 -5.22 13.75 4.69
N TYR A 43 -4.55 12.60 4.59
CA TYR A 43 -3.13 12.51 4.95
C TYR A 43 -2.21 12.52 3.74
N ASP A 44 -2.75 12.67 2.54
CA ASP A 44 -1.98 12.82 1.30
C ASP A 44 -0.96 11.69 1.12
N VAL A 45 -1.44 10.45 1.19
CA VAL A 45 -0.57 9.30 0.91
C VAL A 45 -0.32 9.27 -0.59
N ASN A 46 0.93 9.44 -0.98
CA ASN A 46 1.29 9.65 -2.38
C ASN A 46 2.48 8.81 -2.86
N ARG A 47 2.98 7.93 -2.01
CA ARG A 47 4.14 7.09 -2.34
C ARG A 47 3.82 5.64 -2.04
N LEU A 48 4.00 4.77 -3.04
CA LEU A 48 3.83 3.33 -2.85
C LEU A 48 5.14 2.75 -2.35
N VAL A 49 5.14 2.17 -1.14
CA VAL A 49 6.38 1.69 -0.53
C VAL A 49 6.44 0.18 -0.35
N TYR A 50 5.31 -0.52 -0.55
CA TYR A 50 5.25 -1.97 -0.42
C TYR A 50 4.05 -2.50 -1.19
N PHE A 51 4.21 -3.63 -1.87
CA PHE A 51 3.07 -4.40 -2.36
C PHE A 51 3.44 -5.86 -2.48
N GLU A 52 2.44 -6.73 -2.37
CA GLU A 52 2.60 -8.16 -2.52
C GLU A 52 1.39 -8.74 -3.26
N PRO A 53 1.61 -9.52 -4.33
CA PRO A 53 0.53 -10.12 -5.10
C PRO A 53 0.04 -11.42 -4.46
N PHE A 54 -1.25 -11.69 -4.63
CA PHE A 54 -1.90 -12.92 -4.19
C PHE A 54 -2.83 -13.41 -5.29
N SER A 55 -2.90 -14.71 -5.48
CA SER A 55 -3.84 -15.31 -6.42
C SER A 55 -5.19 -15.62 -5.77
N ASP A 56 -5.23 -15.75 -4.44
CA ASP A 56 -6.45 -16.04 -3.69
C ASP A 56 -6.82 -14.83 -2.84
N VAL A 57 -8.04 -14.32 -3.05
CA VAL A 57 -8.52 -13.13 -2.33
C VAL A 57 -8.56 -13.35 -0.83
N ARG A 58 -8.83 -14.58 -0.37
CA ARG A 58 -8.89 -14.87 1.07
C ARG A 58 -7.54 -14.72 1.72
N ASP A 59 -6.47 -15.16 1.02
CA ASP A 59 -5.11 -14.98 1.51
C ASP A 59 -4.73 -13.51 1.55
N ALA A 60 -5.12 -12.75 0.53
CA ALA A 60 -4.87 -11.32 0.49
C ALA A 60 -5.57 -10.59 1.64
N ILE A 61 -6.83 -10.90 1.88
CA ILE A 61 -7.60 -10.28 2.97
C ILE A 61 -6.95 -10.62 4.32
N ALA A 62 -6.57 -11.86 4.52
CA ALA A 62 -5.93 -12.29 5.77
C ALA A 62 -4.62 -11.55 6.01
N HIS A 63 -3.83 -11.37 4.96
CA HIS A 63 -2.54 -10.67 5.04
C HIS A 63 -2.75 -9.19 5.34
N GLU A 64 -3.69 -8.56 4.67
CA GLU A 64 -4.00 -7.15 4.89
C GLU A 64 -4.46 -6.90 6.34
N LYS A 65 -5.35 -7.74 6.85
CA LYS A 65 -5.82 -7.62 8.23
C LYS A 65 -4.68 -7.82 9.23
N ARG A 66 -3.79 -8.76 8.95
CA ARG A 66 -2.65 -9.03 9.81
C ARG A 66 -1.73 -7.82 9.91
N ILE A 67 -1.40 -7.21 8.76
CA ILE A 67 -0.55 -6.04 8.72
C ILE A 67 -1.22 -4.86 9.45
N LYS A 68 -2.50 -4.65 9.25
CA LYS A 68 -3.22 -3.57 9.93
C LYS A 68 -3.16 -3.68 11.45
N GLY A 69 -3.07 -4.90 11.97
CA GLY A 69 -2.97 -5.14 13.41
C GLY A 69 -1.55 -5.02 13.98
N TRP A 70 -0.54 -4.88 13.15
CA TRP A 70 0.83 -4.79 13.61
C TRP A 70 1.17 -3.43 14.20
N ARG A 71 2.15 -3.41 15.10
CA ARG A 71 2.76 -2.17 15.56
C ARG A 71 3.47 -1.49 14.39
N ARG A 72 3.62 -0.18 14.49
CA ARG A 72 4.28 0.60 13.46
C ARG A 72 5.69 0.08 13.15
N SER A 73 6.47 -0.26 14.19
CA SER A 73 7.84 -0.74 14.00
C SER A 73 7.88 -2.00 13.12
N ARG A 74 6.89 -2.88 13.24
CA ARG A 74 6.84 -4.10 12.44
C ARG A 74 6.43 -3.79 10.99
N LYS A 75 5.55 -2.82 10.80
CA LYS A 75 5.21 -2.37 9.43
C LYS A 75 6.43 -1.76 8.75
N LEU A 76 7.20 -0.95 9.47
CA LEU A 76 8.42 -0.36 8.93
C LEU A 76 9.42 -1.44 8.55
N ALA A 77 9.58 -2.47 9.40
CA ALA A 77 10.48 -3.58 9.12
C ALA A 77 10.07 -4.32 7.84
N LEU A 78 8.78 -4.55 7.64
CA LEU A 78 8.29 -5.19 6.43
C LEU A 78 8.63 -4.36 5.19
N ILE A 79 8.36 -3.05 5.25
CA ILE A 79 8.66 -2.15 4.14
C ILE A 79 10.15 -2.20 3.83
N GLU A 80 10.98 -2.06 4.85
CA GLU A 80 12.44 -1.97 4.68
C GLU A 80 13.05 -3.30 4.22
N SER A 81 12.41 -4.43 4.52
CA SER A 81 12.90 -5.72 4.04
C SER A 81 12.85 -5.83 2.51
N MET A 82 11.93 -5.11 1.87
CA MET A 82 11.73 -5.16 0.42
C MET A 82 12.08 -3.84 -0.26
N ASN A 83 12.10 -2.75 0.47
CA ASN A 83 12.32 -1.42 -0.07
C ASN A 83 13.10 -0.58 0.94
N PRO A 84 14.39 -0.90 1.18
CA PRO A 84 15.15 -0.28 2.26
C PRO A 84 15.32 1.24 2.11
N GLN A 85 15.18 1.76 0.90
CA GLN A 85 15.34 3.20 0.66
C GLN A 85 14.01 3.95 0.60
N TRP A 86 12.90 3.25 0.85
CA TRP A 86 11.56 3.86 0.82
C TRP A 86 11.26 4.59 -0.48
N ARG A 87 11.68 3.99 -1.58
CA ARG A 87 11.41 4.55 -2.90
C ARG A 87 9.93 4.41 -3.23
N ASP A 88 9.42 5.34 -4.04
CA ASP A 88 8.09 5.19 -4.60
C ASP A 88 8.14 4.13 -5.70
N LEU A 89 7.62 2.95 -5.39
CA LEU A 89 7.66 1.82 -6.32
C LEU A 89 6.80 2.04 -7.56
N SER A 90 5.98 3.09 -7.56
CA SER A 90 5.12 3.42 -8.69
C SER A 90 5.60 4.63 -9.49
N GLU A 91 6.81 5.12 -9.21
CA GLU A 91 7.28 6.38 -9.83
C GLU A 91 7.36 6.32 -11.35
N ASP A 92 7.55 5.12 -11.91
CA ASP A 92 7.63 4.94 -13.37
C ASP A 92 6.28 4.56 -13.99
N TRP A 93 5.22 4.53 -13.22
CA TRP A 93 3.90 4.16 -13.73
C TRP A 93 3.18 5.38 -14.26
N ASP A 94 2.59 5.22 -15.41
CA ASP A 94 1.77 6.27 -16.03
C ASP A 94 0.36 6.30 -15.48
#